data_3c464e01f342c4dc9adbf3835b812beb
#
_entry.id   3c464e01f342c4dc9adbf3835b812beb
#
_cell.length_a   1.000
_cell.length_b   1.000
_cell.length_c   1.000
_cell.angle_alpha   90.00
_cell.angle_beta   90.00
_cell.angle_gamma   90.00
#
_symmetry.space_group_name_H-M   'P 1'
#
loop_
_entity.id
_entity.type
_entity.pdbx_description
1 polymer ?
#
loop_
_entity_poly.entity_id
_entity_poly.type
_entity_poly.pdbx_seq_one_letter_code
_entity_poly.pdbx_strand_id
1 'polypeptide(L)'
;MDLSILDQVPVSTSGSARESLENAVSLAQLAEELGYRRIWFSEHHGATNLASSAPEIIVAHVASKTNTIHVGTGGIMMMHYSPLKIAETFKTLEVLHPGRIDLGVGRAPGGDRNAIFALSQGKAPNLTSLYDKIDVMQDLLLDKQPQYEVYQHTPATPESETVPAMWLLGSSGDSAMQAATKGMGYSYAQFFSGKLNPEAFEIYNANFKPSQFMENKKLSVAFYAMVCETKEEAEYYSLPYLISRMNLMRGLPMGKMLTPEEAANQSFSEMDRLFLKKVREGLLIGTPESVATELREYGERYQIDEAMIVTFADPQEVRQQSYRYLAQEFNLQKGGSDL
;
A
#
# COMPACT_ATOMS: atom_id res chain seq x y z
N MET A 1 -3.01 11.83 -14.00
CA MET A 1 -2.85 10.69 -13.08
C MET A 1 -1.91 11.11 -11.97
N ASP A 2 -2.36 11.02 -10.72
CA ASP A 2 -1.55 11.32 -9.54
C ASP A 2 -0.52 10.23 -9.28
N LEU A 3 0.58 10.57 -8.61
CA LEU A 3 1.55 9.58 -8.10
C LEU A 3 1.53 9.55 -6.57
N SER A 4 1.62 8.35 -6.03
CA SER A 4 1.66 8.06 -4.60
C SER A 4 2.65 6.94 -4.28
N ILE A 5 2.94 6.73 -3.01
CA ILE A 5 3.93 5.74 -2.55
C ILE A 5 3.26 4.72 -1.63
N LEU A 6 3.52 3.44 -1.85
CA LEU A 6 3.27 2.37 -0.89
C LEU A 6 4.61 1.87 -0.35
N ASP A 7 4.88 2.19 0.91
CA ASP A 7 6.07 1.72 1.60
C ASP A 7 5.77 0.47 2.43
N GLN A 8 6.49 -0.60 2.14
CA GLN A 8 6.43 -1.84 2.92
C GLN A 8 7.51 -1.91 3.99
N VAL A 9 8.31 -0.84 4.13
CA VAL A 9 9.41 -0.69 5.09
C VAL A 9 10.37 -1.88 5.05
N PRO A 10 11.05 -2.10 3.91
CA PRO A 10 11.93 -3.26 3.73
C PRO A 10 13.16 -3.19 4.62
N VAL A 11 13.59 -4.36 5.12
CA VAL A 11 14.82 -4.53 5.91
C VAL A 11 15.80 -5.35 5.10
N SER A 12 16.92 -4.74 4.72
CA SER A 12 18.00 -5.43 4.00
C SER A 12 18.96 -6.18 4.94
N THR A 13 19.78 -7.05 4.37
CA THR A 13 20.85 -7.75 5.11
C THR A 13 21.88 -6.78 5.68
N SER A 14 22.14 -5.66 5.01
CA SER A 14 23.04 -4.59 5.44
C SER A 14 22.47 -3.69 6.53
N GLY A 15 21.12 -3.69 6.73
CA GLY A 15 20.42 -2.74 7.56
C GLY A 15 19.71 -3.33 8.78
N SER A 16 19.03 -2.46 9.51
CA SER A 16 18.24 -2.78 10.69
C SER A 16 16.80 -2.29 10.55
N ALA A 17 15.87 -2.85 11.34
CA ALA A 17 14.47 -2.38 11.38
C ALA A 17 14.38 -0.90 11.80
N ARG A 18 15.29 -0.44 12.69
CA ARG A 18 15.36 0.96 13.11
C ARG A 18 15.66 1.88 11.92
N GLU A 19 16.72 1.56 11.17
CA GLU A 19 17.10 2.34 9.98
C GLU A 19 15.99 2.32 8.93
N SER A 20 15.33 1.18 8.72
CA SER A 20 14.19 1.08 7.78
C SER A 20 13.03 1.98 8.19
N LEU A 21 12.72 2.10 9.49
CA LEU A 21 11.69 3.01 9.99
C LEU A 21 12.12 4.48 9.89
N GLU A 22 13.39 4.81 10.14
CA GLU A 22 13.96 6.15 9.93
C GLU A 22 13.95 6.51 8.43
N ASN A 23 14.25 5.56 7.56
CA ASN A 23 14.17 5.70 6.11
C ASN A 23 12.72 5.92 5.61
N ALA A 24 11.74 5.32 6.27
CA ALA A 24 10.32 5.56 5.95
C ALA A 24 9.92 7.02 6.21
N VAL A 25 10.41 7.63 7.31
CA VAL A 25 10.21 9.06 7.60
C VAL A 25 10.89 9.93 6.54
N SER A 26 12.16 9.66 6.24
CA SER A 26 12.91 10.44 5.23
C SER A 26 12.28 10.34 3.84
N LEU A 27 11.75 9.16 3.47
CA LEU A 27 11.04 8.97 2.21
C LEU A 27 9.73 9.76 2.18
N ALA A 28 8.97 9.80 3.29
CA ALA A 28 7.74 10.57 3.36
C ALA A 28 7.98 12.09 3.23
N GLN A 29 9.04 12.59 3.86
CA GLN A 29 9.45 14.00 3.74
C GLN A 29 9.89 14.32 2.30
N LEU A 30 10.67 13.43 1.68
CA LEU A 30 11.03 13.57 0.27
C LEU A 30 9.79 13.54 -0.64
N ALA A 31 8.86 12.62 -0.40
CA ALA A 31 7.62 12.52 -1.18
C ALA A 31 6.79 13.81 -1.10
N GLU A 32 6.69 14.41 0.10
CA GLU A 32 6.05 15.71 0.30
C GLU A 32 6.76 16.82 -0.48
N GLU A 33 8.09 16.86 -0.43
CA GLU A 33 8.90 17.84 -1.18
C GLU A 33 8.73 17.72 -2.69
N LEU A 34 8.62 16.48 -3.19
CA LEU A 34 8.47 16.20 -4.61
C LEU A 34 7.05 16.36 -5.13
N GLY A 35 6.04 16.48 -4.26
CA GLY A 35 4.64 16.64 -4.67
C GLY A 35 3.88 15.34 -4.88
N TYR A 36 4.32 14.22 -4.30
CA TYR A 36 3.51 13.02 -4.25
C TYR A 36 2.23 13.25 -3.47
N ARG A 37 1.13 12.63 -3.91
CA ARG A 37 -0.19 12.86 -3.30
C ARG A 37 -0.29 12.27 -1.91
N ARG A 38 0.21 11.03 -1.71
CA ARG A 38 0.17 10.31 -0.44
C ARG A 38 1.31 9.31 -0.27
N ILE A 39 1.52 8.89 0.97
CA ILE A 39 2.34 7.74 1.32
C ILE A 39 1.57 6.82 2.25
N TRP A 40 1.50 5.53 1.91
CA TRP A 40 0.87 4.50 2.72
C TRP A 40 1.87 3.49 3.21
N PHE A 41 1.56 2.89 4.37
CA PHE A 41 2.34 1.81 4.96
C PHE A 41 1.52 0.53 4.98
N SER A 42 2.11 -0.58 4.51
CA SER A 42 1.45 -1.89 4.49
C SER A 42 1.54 -2.57 5.85
N GLU A 43 0.69 -3.57 6.11
CA GLU A 43 0.73 -4.41 7.30
C GLU A 43 1.25 -5.80 6.95
N HIS A 44 2.35 -6.24 7.60
CA HIS A 44 2.93 -7.57 7.42
C HIS A 44 3.39 -8.15 8.75
N HIS A 45 3.03 -9.42 9.00
CA HIS A 45 3.36 -10.13 10.22
C HIS A 45 4.23 -11.36 9.95
N GLY A 46 5.12 -11.69 10.91
CA GLY A 46 5.99 -12.85 10.80
C GLY A 46 7.10 -12.75 9.74
N ALA A 47 7.27 -11.59 9.11
CA ALA A 47 8.24 -11.34 8.05
C ALA A 47 9.42 -10.52 8.57
N THR A 48 10.62 -11.10 8.63
CA THR A 48 11.83 -10.42 9.14
C THR A 48 12.44 -9.43 8.15
N ASN A 49 11.99 -9.46 6.90
CA ASN A 49 12.40 -8.57 5.82
C ASN A 49 11.56 -7.29 5.70
N LEU A 50 10.52 -7.13 6.54
CA LEU A 50 9.66 -5.96 6.57
C LEU A 50 9.47 -5.48 8.00
N ALA A 51 9.62 -4.18 8.25
CA ALA A 51 9.49 -3.58 9.59
C ALA A 51 8.09 -3.02 9.86
N SER A 52 7.13 -3.20 8.96
CA SER A 52 5.78 -2.65 9.04
C SER A 52 4.77 -3.69 9.50
N SER A 53 4.73 -3.97 10.81
CA SER A 53 3.74 -4.84 11.46
C SER A 53 2.63 -4.09 12.19
N ALA A 54 2.81 -2.79 12.42
CA ALA A 54 1.84 -1.90 13.04
C ALA A 54 1.79 -0.57 12.26
N PRO A 55 1.18 -0.57 11.07
CA PRO A 55 1.23 0.57 10.16
C PRO A 55 0.58 1.82 10.75
N GLU A 56 -0.42 1.71 11.61
CA GLU A 56 -1.05 2.83 12.30
C GLU A 56 -0.09 3.61 13.22
N ILE A 57 0.90 2.92 13.80
CA ILE A 57 1.95 3.57 14.60
C ILE A 57 2.92 4.31 13.68
N ILE A 58 3.28 3.71 12.53
CA ILE A 58 4.14 4.37 11.53
C ILE A 58 3.43 5.60 10.96
N VAL A 59 2.14 5.49 10.65
CA VAL A 59 1.30 6.61 10.20
C VAL A 59 1.34 7.75 11.22
N ALA A 60 1.11 7.49 12.51
CA ALA A 60 1.17 8.51 13.56
C ALA A 60 2.54 9.20 13.61
N HIS A 61 3.62 8.42 13.52
CA HIS A 61 4.97 8.93 13.57
C HIS A 61 5.31 9.78 12.35
N VAL A 62 5.01 9.28 11.15
CA VAL A 62 5.29 9.97 9.87
C VAL A 62 4.43 11.22 9.71
N ALA A 63 3.14 11.16 10.03
CA ALA A 63 2.25 12.32 9.95
C ALA A 63 2.70 13.47 10.85
N SER A 64 3.34 13.17 12.01
CA SER A 64 3.92 14.17 12.90
C SER A 64 5.24 14.80 12.37
N LYS A 65 5.83 14.24 11.31
CA LYS A 65 7.09 14.69 10.68
C LYS A 65 6.89 15.29 9.29
N THR A 66 5.66 15.32 8.81
CA THR A 66 5.23 15.89 7.53
C THR A 66 4.10 16.89 7.74
N ASN A 67 3.78 17.74 6.75
CA ASN A 67 2.84 18.84 6.92
C ASN A 67 1.63 18.77 5.99
N THR A 68 1.79 18.31 4.76
CA THR A 68 0.78 18.41 3.69
C THR A 68 0.46 17.09 3.02
N ILE A 69 1.42 16.18 2.91
CA ILE A 69 1.21 14.88 2.28
C ILE A 69 0.19 14.06 3.08
N HIS A 70 -0.72 13.37 2.38
CA HIS A 70 -1.60 12.39 3.02
C HIS A 70 -0.79 11.17 3.48
N VAL A 71 -1.07 10.71 4.69
CA VAL A 71 -0.40 9.54 5.28
C VAL A 71 -1.44 8.50 5.67
N GLY A 72 -1.21 7.25 5.32
CA GLY A 72 -2.22 6.23 5.59
C GLY A 72 -1.70 4.81 5.61
N THR A 73 -2.64 3.88 5.65
CA THR A 73 -2.37 2.44 5.63
C THR A 73 -2.73 1.82 4.29
N GLY A 74 -1.88 0.91 3.83
CA GLY A 74 -2.09 0.23 2.55
C GLY A 74 -1.88 -1.27 2.64
N GLY A 75 -2.70 -1.97 3.49
CA GLY A 75 -3.81 -1.58 4.37
C GLY A 75 -3.85 -2.36 5.67
N ILE A 76 -4.73 -1.90 6.55
CA ILE A 76 -5.04 -2.65 7.77
C ILE A 76 -5.67 -4.00 7.42
N MET A 77 -5.20 -5.04 8.08
CA MET A 77 -5.74 -6.40 7.93
C MET A 77 -6.98 -6.58 8.80
N MET A 78 -8.08 -5.97 8.36
CA MET A 78 -9.32 -5.80 9.10
C MET A 78 -9.89 -7.09 9.69
N MET A 79 -9.55 -8.23 9.09
CA MET A 79 -10.00 -9.54 9.59
C MET A 79 -9.50 -9.86 11.02
N HIS A 80 -8.35 -9.32 11.43
CA HIS A 80 -7.74 -9.56 12.73
C HIS A 80 -8.24 -8.63 13.86
N TYR A 81 -8.94 -7.54 13.50
CA TYR A 81 -9.25 -6.46 14.43
C TYR A 81 -10.74 -6.27 14.68
N SER A 82 -11.05 -5.65 15.82
CA SER A 82 -12.37 -5.12 16.12
C SER A 82 -12.61 -3.84 15.30
N PRO A 83 -13.78 -3.69 14.65
CA PRO A 83 -14.16 -2.44 13.99
C PRO A 83 -14.07 -1.22 14.90
N LEU A 84 -14.48 -1.35 16.17
CA LEU A 84 -14.38 -0.29 17.17
C LEU A 84 -12.92 0.14 17.37
N LYS A 85 -11.99 -0.82 17.56
CA LYS A 85 -10.58 -0.48 17.78
C LYS A 85 -9.98 0.28 16.59
N ILE A 86 -10.30 -0.13 15.37
CA ILE A 86 -9.80 0.57 14.18
C ILE A 86 -10.45 1.96 14.04
N ALA A 87 -11.76 2.08 14.25
CA ALA A 87 -12.43 3.37 14.23
C ALA A 87 -11.82 4.36 15.24
N GLU A 88 -11.59 3.95 16.50
CA GLU A 88 -10.94 4.78 17.52
C GLU A 88 -9.51 5.17 17.16
N THR A 89 -8.74 4.23 16.61
CA THR A 89 -7.36 4.49 16.15
C THR A 89 -7.36 5.58 15.08
N PHE A 90 -8.22 5.46 14.06
CA PHE A 90 -8.24 6.41 12.96
C PHE A 90 -8.93 7.73 13.28
N LYS A 91 -9.92 7.77 14.20
CA LYS A 91 -10.41 9.02 14.78
C LYS A 91 -9.30 9.75 15.55
N THR A 92 -8.49 9.02 16.32
CA THR A 92 -7.35 9.62 17.03
C THR A 92 -6.34 10.22 16.05
N LEU A 93 -6.00 9.49 14.98
CA LEU A 93 -5.09 9.99 13.93
C LEU A 93 -5.66 11.22 13.21
N GLU A 94 -6.96 11.21 12.92
CA GLU A 94 -7.64 12.31 12.24
C GLU A 94 -7.71 13.58 13.12
N VAL A 95 -7.94 13.43 14.43
CA VAL A 95 -7.87 14.56 15.40
C VAL A 95 -6.46 15.14 15.48
N LEU A 96 -5.42 14.30 15.43
CA LEU A 96 -4.03 14.75 15.45
C LEU A 96 -3.59 15.40 14.13
N HIS A 97 -4.12 14.94 12.99
CA HIS A 97 -3.71 15.34 11.65
C HIS A 97 -4.92 15.50 10.70
N PRO A 98 -5.81 16.48 10.95
CA PRO A 98 -7.08 16.62 10.26
C PRO A 98 -6.94 16.66 8.74
N GLY A 99 -7.75 15.88 8.03
CA GLY A 99 -7.85 15.85 6.58
C GLY A 99 -6.64 15.26 5.84
N ARG A 100 -5.67 14.66 6.57
CA ARG A 100 -4.47 14.05 5.97
C ARG A 100 -4.37 12.54 6.16
N ILE A 101 -5.35 11.92 6.79
CA ILE A 101 -5.29 10.50 7.15
C ILE A 101 -6.09 9.67 6.14
N ASP A 102 -5.45 8.62 5.62
CA ASP A 102 -6.10 7.62 4.78
C ASP A 102 -6.21 6.28 5.53
N LEU A 103 -7.40 5.72 5.55
CA LEU A 103 -7.67 4.39 6.09
C LEU A 103 -7.84 3.40 4.94
N GLY A 104 -6.75 2.76 4.54
CA GLY A 104 -6.81 1.62 3.64
C GLY A 104 -7.01 0.32 4.41
N VAL A 105 -7.97 -0.49 3.97
CA VAL A 105 -8.27 -1.80 4.56
C VAL A 105 -8.20 -2.90 3.53
N GLY A 106 -7.73 -4.08 3.93
CA GLY A 106 -7.59 -5.24 3.05
C GLY A 106 -8.08 -6.53 3.67
N ARG A 107 -8.35 -7.52 2.80
CA ARG A 107 -8.75 -8.87 3.19
C ARG A 107 -7.54 -9.81 3.36
N ALA A 108 -6.40 -9.47 2.78
CA ALA A 108 -5.23 -10.32 2.83
C ALA A 108 -4.83 -10.62 4.29
N PRO A 109 -4.39 -11.84 4.62
CA PRO A 109 -4.10 -12.22 6.00
C PRO A 109 -2.76 -11.68 6.53
N GLY A 110 -1.91 -11.09 5.68
CA GLY A 110 -0.71 -10.32 6.02
C GLY A 110 0.44 -11.04 6.67
N GLY A 111 0.46 -12.36 6.62
CA GLY A 111 1.54 -13.12 7.21
C GLY A 111 1.52 -14.58 6.79
N ASP A 112 2.44 -15.36 7.32
CA ASP A 112 2.46 -16.80 7.17
C ASP A 112 1.34 -17.46 8.02
N ARG A 113 1.17 -18.78 7.87
CA ARG A 113 0.16 -19.55 8.58
C ARG A 113 0.27 -19.39 10.12
N ASN A 114 1.47 -19.29 10.66
CA ASN A 114 1.70 -19.19 12.11
C ASN A 114 1.31 -17.81 12.61
N ALA A 115 1.67 -16.75 11.88
CA ALA A 115 1.27 -15.39 12.20
C ALA A 115 -0.25 -15.21 12.15
N ILE A 116 -0.91 -15.73 11.10
CA ILE A 116 -2.37 -15.72 10.99
C ILE A 116 -3.03 -16.43 12.17
N PHE A 117 -2.55 -17.61 12.55
CA PHE A 117 -3.07 -18.38 13.67
C PHE A 117 -2.87 -17.67 15.00
N ALA A 118 -1.71 -17.02 15.21
CA ALA A 118 -1.43 -16.24 16.42
C ALA A 118 -2.32 -14.99 16.51
N LEU A 119 -2.46 -14.23 15.43
CA LEU A 119 -3.34 -13.04 15.35
C LEU A 119 -4.81 -13.40 15.58
N SER A 120 -5.22 -14.57 15.10
CA SER A 120 -6.59 -15.10 15.32
C SER A 120 -6.76 -15.78 16.69
N GLN A 121 -5.78 -15.69 17.59
CA GLN A 121 -5.80 -16.28 18.93
C GLN A 121 -6.13 -17.78 18.92
N GLY A 122 -5.56 -18.51 17.97
CA GLY A 122 -5.77 -19.94 17.81
C GLY A 122 -7.13 -20.34 17.19
N LYS A 123 -7.93 -19.38 16.73
CA LYS A 123 -9.22 -19.63 16.06
C LYS A 123 -9.07 -19.52 14.55
N ALA A 124 -9.95 -20.18 13.81
CA ALA A 124 -10.04 -19.97 12.38
C ALA A 124 -10.50 -18.52 12.09
N PRO A 125 -9.79 -17.75 11.23
CA PRO A 125 -10.20 -16.40 10.91
C PRO A 125 -11.53 -16.40 10.16
N ASN A 126 -12.46 -15.54 10.58
CA ASN A 126 -13.74 -15.37 9.91
C ASN A 126 -13.61 -14.41 8.71
N LEU A 127 -13.29 -14.96 7.54
CA LEU A 127 -13.13 -14.19 6.30
C LEU A 127 -14.44 -13.67 5.73
N THR A 128 -15.58 -14.25 6.11
CA THR A 128 -16.90 -13.88 5.56
C THR A 128 -17.46 -12.60 6.18
N SER A 129 -16.98 -12.20 7.36
CA SER A 129 -17.44 -11.01 8.08
C SER A 129 -16.65 -9.74 7.76
N LEU A 130 -15.74 -9.74 6.78
CA LEU A 130 -14.92 -8.55 6.48
C LEU A 130 -15.76 -7.35 6.12
N TYR A 131 -16.70 -7.52 5.19
CA TYR A 131 -17.50 -6.41 4.68
C TYR A 131 -18.50 -5.90 5.72
N ASP A 132 -19.01 -6.79 6.57
CA ASP A 132 -19.81 -6.42 7.74
C ASP A 132 -19.01 -5.60 8.74
N LYS A 133 -17.74 -5.98 8.99
CA LYS A 133 -16.83 -5.19 9.83
C LYS A 133 -16.54 -3.81 9.25
N ILE A 134 -16.46 -3.68 7.93
CA ILE A 134 -16.29 -2.39 7.25
C ILE A 134 -17.54 -1.52 7.48
N ASP A 135 -18.74 -2.07 7.33
CA ASP A 135 -19.99 -1.34 7.57
C ASP A 135 -20.07 -0.81 9.01
N VAL A 136 -19.80 -1.68 9.99
CA VAL A 136 -19.74 -1.28 11.41
C VAL A 136 -18.69 -0.18 11.63
N MET A 137 -17.52 -0.30 11.03
CA MET A 137 -16.45 0.69 11.16
C MET A 137 -16.85 2.03 10.54
N GLN A 138 -17.50 2.03 9.37
CA GLN A 138 -18.03 3.24 8.74
C GLN A 138 -19.08 3.92 9.62
N ASP A 139 -20.01 3.16 10.21
CA ASP A 139 -21.00 3.71 11.16
C ASP A 139 -20.32 4.34 12.36
N LEU A 140 -19.35 3.66 12.98
CA LEU A 140 -18.61 4.16 14.15
C LEU A 140 -17.77 5.42 13.83
N LEU A 141 -17.15 5.50 12.66
CA LEU A 141 -16.41 6.68 12.21
C LEU A 141 -17.33 7.89 12.00
N LEU A 142 -18.59 7.66 11.64
CA LEU A 142 -19.60 8.69 11.39
C LEU A 142 -20.49 8.98 12.61
N ASP A 143 -20.17 8.43 13.79
CA ASP A 143 -20.96 8.52 15.02
C ASP A 143 -22.43 8.05 14.85
N LYS A 144 -22.63 7.08 13.92
CA LYS A 144 -23.91 6.41 13.68
C LYS A 144 -24.00 5.14 14.51
N GLN A 145 -25.22 4.72 14.80
CA GLN A 145 -25.47 3.47 15.50
C GLN A 145 -25.33 2.28 14.53
N PRO A 146 -24.35 1.36 14.78
CA PRO A 146 -24.21 0.15 13.96
C PRO A 146 -25.41 -0.79 14.09
N GLN A 147 -25.63 -1.60 13.05
CA GLN A 147 -26.72 -2.59 13.05
C GLN A 147 -26.53 -3.74 14.06
N TYR A 148 -25.29 -4.06 14.45
CA TYR A 148 -24.98 -5.14 15.37
C TYR A 148 -25.06 -4.67 16.82
N GLU A 149 -25.90 -5.32 17.64
CA GLU A 149 -26.19 -4.97 19.04
C GLU A 149 -24.93 -4.76 19.88
N VAL A 150 -23.89 -5.56 19.69
CA VAL A 150 -22.63 -5.49 20.45
C VAL A 150 -21.92 -4.13 20.29
N TYR A 151 -22.21 -3.36 19.25
CA TYR A 151 -21.60 -2.03 18.98
C TYR A 151 -22.55 -0.86 19.23
N GLN A 152 -23.85 -1.09 19.48
CA GLN A 152 -24.88 -0.05 19.52
C GLN A 152 -24.75 0.92 20.71
N HIS A 153 -24.09 0.52 21.77
CA HIS A 153 -24.01 1.30 23.01
C HIS A 153 -22.59 1.78 23.35
N THR A 154 -21.70 1.70 22.37
CA THR A 154 -20.29 2.10 22.54
C THR A 154 -19.90 3.07 21.45
N PRO A 155 -19.77 4.37 21.73
CA PRO A 155 -19.25 5.32 20.75
C PRO A 155 -17.76 5.06 20.50
N ALA A 156 -17.30 5.29 19.28
CA ALA A 156 -15.88 5.34 18.97
C ALA A 156 -15.32 6.71 19.38
N THR A 157 -14.29 6.72 20.21
CA THR A 157 -13.66 7.95 20.73
C THR A 157 -12.22 8.10 20.24
N PRO A 158 -11.67 9.33 20.14
CA PRO A 158 -12.30 10.63 20.45
C PRO A 158 -13.34 11.07 19.42
N GLU A 159 -14.13 12.10 19.73
CA GLU A 159 -14.92 12.80 18.72
C GLU A 159 -13.99 13.47 17.70
N SER A 160 -14.34 13.45 16.44
CA SER A 160 -13.56 14.05 15.35
C SER A 160 -14.47 14.85 14.43
N GLU A 161 -14.05 16.06 14.04
CA GLU A 161 -14.80 16.93 13.13
C GLU A 161 -14.70 16.45 11.67
N THR A 162 -13.64 15.70 11.35
CA THR A 162 -13.39 15.15 10.02
C THR A 162 -13.27 13.63 10.10
N VAL A 163 -13.37 12.98 8.96
CA VAL A 163 -13.23 11.52 8.83
C VAL A 163 -12.10 11.18 7.87
N PRO A 164 -11.36 10.09 8.09
CA PRO A 164 -10.29 9.67 7.18
C PRO A 164 -10.88 9.28 5.82
N ALA A 165 -10.14 9.54 4.73
CA ALA A 165 -10.49 8.99 3.44
C ALA A 165 -10.35 7.46 3.48
N MET A 166 -11.41 6.73 3.10
CA MET A 166 -11.42 5.26 3.19
C MET A 166 -11.13 4.61 1.85
N TRP A 167 -10.32 3.56 1.89
CA TRP A 167 -9.91 2.80 0.71
C TRP A 167 -10.04 1.30 0.96
N LEU A 168 -10.60 0.59 -0.02
CA LEU A 168 -10.61 -0.87 -0.01
C LEU A 168 -9.55 -1.40 -0.97
N LEU A 169 -8.62 -2.20 -0.42
CA LEU A 169 -7.57 -2.85 -1.17
C LEU A 169 -8.01 -4.23 -1.63
N GLY A 170 -7.83 -4.51 -2.90
CA GLY A 170 -8.21 -5.80 -3.46
C GLY A 170 -7.73 -6.01 -4.89
N SER A 171 -8.12 -7.15 -5.49
CA SER A 171 -7.75 -7.52 -6.86
C SER A 171 -8.86 -8.28 -7.60
N SER A 172 -10.09 -8.27 -7.06
CA SER A 172 -11.23 -9.01 -7.62
C SER A 172 -12.41 -8.09 -7.90
N GLY A 173 -13.32 -8.54 -8.79
CA GLY A 173 -14.58 -7.84 -9.04
C GLY A 173 -15.45 -7.70 -7.79
N ASP A 174 -15.40 -8.66 -6.85
CA ASP A 174 -16.11 -8.57 -5.58
C ASP A 174 -15.61 -7.40 -4.73
N SER A 175 -14.29 -7.28 -4.53
CA SER A 175 -13.72 -6.15 -3.78
C SER A 175 -13.98 -4.80 -4.47
N ALA A 176 -13.97 -4.77 -5.80
CA ALA A 176 -14.32 -3.58 -6.58
C ALA A 176 -15.77 -3.14 -6.36
N MET A 177 -16.71 -4.09 -6.39
CA MET A 177 -18.13 -3.86 -6.11
C MET A 177 -18.34 -3.35 -4.68
N GLN A 178 -17.69 -3.95 -3.70
CA GLN A 178 -17.78 -3.53 -2.30
C GLN A 178 -17.22 -2.13 -2.07
N ALA A 179 -16.05 -1.82 -2.64
CA ALA A 179 -15.49 -0.48 -2.58
C ALA A 179 -16.47 0.56 -3.16
N ALA A 180 -16.98 0.29 -4.36
CA ALA A 180 -17.90 1.19 -5.07
C ALA A 180 -19.21 1.44 -4.29
N THR A 181 -19.87 0.38 -3.83
CA THR A 181 -21.17 0.48 -3.15
C THR A 181 -21.10 1.06 -1.74
N LYS A 182 -19.94 0.92 -1.07
CA LYS A 182 -19.66 1.48 0.25
C LYS A 182 -19.07 2.91 0.19
N GLY A 183 -18.92 3.48 -1.02
CA GLY A 183 -18.37 4.83 -1.20
C GLY A 183 -16.93 4.98 -0.74
N MET A 184 -16.09 4.00 -1.07
CA MET A 184 -14.66 3.97 -0.76
C MET A 184 -13.84 4.11 -2.04
N GLY A 185 -12.62 4.65 -1.94
CA GLY A 185 -11.63 4.49 -3.00
C GLY A 185 -11.29 3.02 -3.21
N TYR A 186 -10.93 2.63 -4.43
CA TYR A 186 -10.49 1.27 -4.74
C TYR A 186 -9.01 1.26 -5.08
N SER A 187 -8.21 0.49 -4.34
CA SER A 187 -6.78 0.33 -4.59
C SER A 187 -6.47 -1.11 -5.03
N TYR A 188 -6.05 -1.24 -6.28
CA TYR A 188 -5.74 -2.54 -6.90
C TYR A 188 -4.25 -2.86 -6.79
N ALA A 189 -3.90 -4.03 -6.25
CA ALA A 189 -2.52 -4.46 -6.04
C ALA A 189 -1.94 -5.20 -7.26
N GLN A 190 -1.62 -4.49 -8.34
CA GLN A 190 -1.01 -5.06 -9.55
C GLN A 190 0.35 -5.68 -9.25
N PHE A 191 1.20 -5.03 -8.45
CA PHE A 191 2.54 -5.51 -8.08
C PHE A 191 2.55 -6.92 -7.49
N PHE A 192 1.43 -7.36 -6.92
CA PHE A 192 1.31 -8.69 -6.32
C PHE A 192 1.16 -9.81 -7.34
N SER A 193 0.38 -9.59 -8.40
CA SER A 193 0.14 -10.60 -9.45
C SER A 193 0.90 -10.34 -10.75
N GLY A 194 1.42 -9.14 -10.94
CA GLY A 194 1.99 -8.64 -12.20
C GLY A 194 0.94 -8.39 -13.29
N LYS A 195 -0.36 -8.49 -12.97
CA LYS A 195 -1.45 -8.39 -13.95
C LYS A 195 -2.49 -7.37 -13.53
N LEU A 196 -3.10 -6.72 -14.49
CA LEU A 196 -4.27 -5.88 -14.32
C LEU A 196 -5.55 -6.69 -14.50
N ASN A 197 -6.64 -6.24 -13.87
CA ASN A 197 -7.97 -6.79 -14.05
C ASN A 197 -8.95 -5.67 -14.48
N PRO A 198 -9.06 -5.39 -15.80
CA PRO A 198 -9.93 -4.34 -16.31
C PRO A 198 -11.40 -4.48 -15.90
N GLU A 199 -11.91 -5.71 -15.81
CA GLU A 199 -13.27 -5.98 -15.37
C GLU A 199 -13.54 -5.43 -13.95
N ALA A 200 -12.57 -5.59 -13.03
CA ALA A 200 -12.71 -5.03 -11.69
C ALA A 200 -12.75 -3.49 -11.72
N PHE A 201 -12.00 -2.85 -12.61
CA PHE A 201 -12.02 -1.39 -12.76
C PHE A 201 -13.36 -0.90 -13.33
N GLU A 202 -13.90 -1.59 -14.34
CA GLU A 202 -15.22 -1.31 -14.89
C GLU A 202 -16.33 -1.46 -13.84
N ILE A 203 -16.30 -2.54 -13.05
CA ILE A 203 -17.24 -2.78 -11.94
C ILE A 203 -17.19 -1.62 -10.94
N TYR A 204 -15.98 -1.21 -10.51
CA TYR A 204 -15.84 -0.09 -9.58
C TYR A 204 -16.40 1.20 -10.16
N ASN A 205 -15.97 1.57 -11.37
CA ASN A 205 -16.37 2.81 -12.02
C ASN A 205 -17.88 2.91 -12.28
N ALA A 206 -18.52 1.80 -12.62
CA ALA A 206 -19.96 1.76 -12.94
C ALA A 206 -20.87 1.79 -11.70
N ASN A 207 -20.37 1.37 -10.53
CA ASN A 207 -21.18 1.18 -9.33
C ASN A 207 -20.84 2.11 -8.18
N PHE A 208 -19.88 3.03 -8.35
CA PHE A 208 -19.47 3.95 -7.29
C PHE A 208 -20.62 4.83 -6.82
N LYS A 209 -20.76 4.93 -5.49
CA LYS A 209 -21.71 5.80 -4.81
C LYS A 209 -20.93 6.76 -3.91
N PRO A 210 -21.10 8.08 -4.04
CA PRO A 210 -20.45 9.05 -3.15
C PRO A 210 -20.79 8.81 -1.68
N SER A 211 -19.83 9.11 -0.81
CA SER A 211 -20.01 9.02 0.65
C SER A 211 -19.26 10.17 1.35
N GLN A 212 -19.38 10.25 2.68
CA GLN A 212 -18.58 11.18 3.47
C GLN A 212 -17.07 10.80 3.50
N PHE A 213 -16.73 9.56 3.14
CA PHE A 213 -15.33 9.10 3.07
C PHE A 213 -14.70 9.37 1.70
N MET A 214 -15.53 9.46 0.64
CA MET A 214 -15.06 9.67 -0.73
C MET A 214 -16.18 10.30 -1.56
N GLU A 215 -16.03 11.57 -1.90
CA GLU A 215 -17.02 12.31 -2.69
C GLU A 215 -17.02 11.89 -4.16
N ASN A 216 -15.83 11.74 -4.73
CA ASN A 216 -15.63 11.32 -6.11
C ASN A 216 -14.96 9.96 -6.16
N LYS A 217 -15.29 9.15 -7.16
CA LYS A 217 -14.60 7.87 -7.38
C LYS A 217 -13.10 8.09 -7.53
N LYS A 218 -12.31 7.20 -6.95
CA LYS A 218 -10.85 7.19 -7.06
C LYS A 218 -10.36 5.76 -7.23
N LEU A 219 -9.84 5.47 -8.43
CA LEU A 219 -9.19 4.20 -8.75
C LEU A 219 -7.67 4.38 -8.62
N SER A 220 -7.09 3.73 -7.64
CA SER A 220 -5.63 3.64 -7.47
C SER A 220 -5.13 2.25 -7.89
N VAL A 221 -3.97 2.19 -8.54
CA VAL A 221 -3.31 0.92 -8.85
C VAL A 221 -1.89 0.94 -8.32
N ALA A 222 -1.54 -0.05 -7.51
CA ALA A 222 -0.21 -0.18 -6.96
C ALA A 222 0.69 -0.99 -7.89
N PHE A 223 1.78 -0.36 -8.38
CA PHE A 223 2.78 -0.93 -9.27
C PHE A 223 4.12 -1.05 -8.57
N TYR A 224 4.83 -2.14 -8.77
CA TYR A 224 6.26 -2.14 -8.49
C TYR A 224 6.99 -1.36 -9.60
N ALA A 225 7.80 -0.39 -9.18
CA ALA A 225 8.66 0.33 -10.11
C ALA A 225 10.10 0.44 -9.57
N MET A 226 11.09 0.26 -10.44
CA MET A 226 12.49 0.57 -10.19
C MET A 226 13.02 1.38 -11.36
N VAL A 227 13.39 2.63 -11.08
CA VAL A 227 13.77 3.62 -12.11
C VAL A 227 15.20 4.07 -11.85
N CYS A 228 16.06 3.86 -12.85
CA CYS A 228 17.46 4.30 -12.84
C CYS A 228 17.80 4.97 -14.19
N GLU A 229 18.98 5.59 -14.28
CA GLU A 229 19.44 6.23 -15.53
C GLU A 229 19.54 5.23 -16.68
N THR A 230 19.95 4.00 -16.38
CA THR A 230 20.03 2.92 -17.38
C THR A 230 19.13 1.75 -16.98
N LYS A 231 18.73 0.98 -18.00
CA LYS A 231 17.95 -0.23 -17.79
C LYS A 231 18.74 -1.29 -17.02
N GLU A 232 20.02 -1.38 -17.27
CA GLU A 232 20.94 -2.32 -16.63
C GLU A 232 21.02 -2.04 -15.12
N GLU A 233 21.13 -0.79 -14.71
CA GLU A 233 21.08 -0.38 -13.31
C GLU A 233 19.74 -0.72 -12.66
N ALA A 234 18.63 -0.42 -13.33
CA ALA A 234 17.29 -0.73 -12.82
C ALA A 234 17.10 -2.25 -12.63
N GLU A 235 17.58 -3.08 -13.56
CA GLU A 235 17.56 -4.55 -13.42
C GLU A 235 18.47 -5.01 -12.27
N TYR A 236 19.65 -4.42 -12.08
CA TYR A 236 20.57 -4.74 -10.99
C TYR A 236 19.95 -4.44 -9.62
N TYR A 237 19.40 -3.25 -9.42
CA TYR A 237 18.80 -2.85 -8.14
C TYR A 237 17.45 -3.52 -7.86
N SER A 238 16.76 -4.03 -8.87
CA SER A 238 15.51 -4.79 -8.67
C SER A 238 15.72 -6.28 -8.38
N LEU A 239 16.92 -6.83 -8.63
CA LEU A 239 17.21 -8.26 -8.48
C LEU A 239 16.90 -8.81 -7.08
N PRO A 240 17.22 -8.12 -5.96
CA PRO A 240 16.85 -8.56 -4.60
C PRO A 240 15.35 -8.77 -4.43
N TYR A 241 14.54 -7.85 -4.96
CA TYR A 241 13.08 -7.96 -4.94
C TYR A 241 12.58 -9.14 -5.78
N LEU A 242 13.13 -9.33 -6.98
CA LEU A 242 12.77 -10.46 -7.85
C LEU A 242 13.06 -11.81 -7.18
N ILE A 243 14.20 -11.94 -6.50
CA ILE A 243 14.55 -13.14 -5.73
C ILE A 243 13.58 -13.35 -4.58
N SER A 244 13.27 -12.31 -3.81
CA SER A 244 12.30 -12.38 -2.71
C SER A 244 10.93 -12.82 -3.21
N ARG A 245 10.46 -12.28 -4.32
CA ARG A 245 9.19 -12.67 -4.96
C ARG A 245 9.22 -14.11 -5.47
N MET A 246 10.31 -14.54 -6.09
CA MET A 246 10.49 -15.92 -6.51
C MET A 246 10.41 -16.88 -5.32
N ASN A 247 11.09 -16.55 -4.22
CA ASN A 247 11.07 -17.36 -3.00
C ASN A 247 9.64 -17.46 -2.42
N LEU A 248 8.93 -16.34 -2.36
CA LEU A 248 7.53 -16.31 -1.91
C LEU A 248 6.63 -17.21 -2.78
N MET A 249 6.76 -17.14 -4.11
CA MET A 249 5.98 -17.98 -5.03
C MET A 249 6.29 -19.48 -4.88
N ARG A 250 7.49 -19.80 -4.41
CA ARG A 250 7.92 -21.20 -4.15
C ARG A 250 7.59 -21.66 -2.72
N GLY A 251 6.98 -20.82 -1.90
CA GLY A 251 6.69 -21.10 -0.49
C GLY A 251 7.93 -21.21 0.39
N LEU A 252 9.05 -20.63 -0.03
CA LEU A 252 10.28 -20.60 0.75
C LEU A 252 10.24 -19.50 1.82
N PRO A 253 10.91 -19.71 2.96
CA PRO A 253 10.99 -18.69 4.00
C PRO A 253 11.57 -17.38 3.45
N MET A 254 10.97 -16.26 3.83
CA MET A 254 11.46 -14.93 3.49
C MET A 254 12.37 -14.43 4.60
N GLY A 255 13.68 -14.39 4.33
CA GLY A 255 14.66 -13.72 5.14
C GLY A 255 14.76 -12.23 4.82
N LYS A 256 15.68 -11.50 5.47
CA LYS A 256 16.00 -10.12 5.09
C LYS A 256 16.29 -10.01 3.59
N MET A 257 15.95 -8.87 3.02
CA MET A 257 16.21 -8.60 1.61
C MET A 257 17.72 -8.52 1.35
N LEU A 258 18.20 -9.25 0.36
CA LEU A 258 19.59 -9.21 -0.07
C LEU A 258 19.99 -7.80 -0.52
N THR A 259 21.26 -7.46 -0.38
CA THR A 259 21.82 -6.32 -1.11
C THR A 259 21.90 -6.65 -2.61
N PRO A 260 21.97 -5.66 -3.50
CA PRO A 260 22.16 -5.92 -4.94
C PRO A 260 23.40 -6.74 -5.26
N GLU A 261 24.51 -6.52 -4.52
CA GLU A 261 25.75 -7.29 -4.69
C GLU A 261 25.56 -8.76 -4.27
N GLU A 262 24.94 -9.01 -3.11
CA GLU A 262 24.63 -10.37 -2.65
C GLU A 262 23.72 -11.09 -3.63
N ALA A 263 22.72 -10.38 -4.20
CA ALA A 263 21.79 -10.91 -5.19
C ALA A 263 22.51 -11.26 -6.51
N ALA A 264 23.38 -10.38 -6.99
CA ALA A 264 24.14 -10.58 -8.23
C ALA A 264 25.15 -11.73 -8.12
N ASN A 265 25.66 -12.02 -6.93
CA ASN A 265 26.58 -13.12 -6.67
C ASN A 265 25.89 -14.48 -6.50
N GLN A 266 24.55 -14.53 -6.53
CA GLN A 266 23.83 -15.81 -6.44
C GLN A 266 23.91 -16.63 -7.73
N SER A 267 24.02 -17.94 -7.56
CA SER A 267 23.92 -18.89 -8.69
C SER A 267 22.46 -19.30 -8.91
N PHE A 268 21.99 -19.17 -10.13
CA PHE A 268 20.63 -19.53 -10.52
C PHE A 268 20.63 -20.76 -11.42
N SER A 269 19.81 -21.76 -11.09
CA SER A 269 19.48 -22.86 -11.99
C SER A 269 18.65 -22.38 -13.18
N GLU A 270 18.48 -23.20 -14.20
CA GLU A 270 17.60 -22.88 -15.33
C GLU A 270 16.14 -22.64 -14.86
N MET A 271 15.69 -23.40 -13.90
CA MET A 271 14.35 -23.25 -13.31
C MET A 271 14.23 -21.89 -12.57
N ASP A 272 15.23 -21.49 -11.80
CA ASP A 272 15.23 -20.19 -11.12
C ASP A 272 15.17 -19.04 -12.13
N ARG A 273 15.91 -19.13 -13.22
CA ARG A 273 15.88 -18.13 -14.30
C ARG A 273 14.50 -18.01 -14.95
N LEU A 274 13.79 -19.12 -15.15
CA LEU A 274 12.42 -19.14 -15.64
C LEU A 274 11.46 -18.47 -14.65
N PHE A 275 11.61 -18.73 -13.36
CA PHE A 275 10.82 -18.08 -12.31
C PHE A 275 11.11 -16.57 -12.25
N LEU A 276 12.37 -16.16 -12.25
CA LEU A 276 12.76 -14.73 -12.25
C LEU A 276 12.17 -14.00 -13.45
N LYS A 277 12.25 -14.61 -14.66
CA LYS A 277 11.63 -14.05 -15.86
C LYS A 277 10.12 -13.86 -15.68
N LYS A 278 9.43 -14.87 -15.13
CA LYS A 278 7.98 -14.80 -14.86
C LYS A 278 7.63 -13.73 -13.83
N VAL A 279 8.41 -13.61 -12.76
CA VAL A 279 8.22 -12.58 -11.73
C VAL A 279 8.43 -11.19 -12.28
N ARG A 280 9.40 -11.04 -13.20
CA ARG A 280 9.73 -9.77 -13.87
C ARG A 280 8.61 -9.26 -14.78
N GLU A 281 7.78 -10.15 -15.31
CA GLU A 281 6.65 -9.77 -16.17
C GLU A 281 5.67 -8.86 -15.44
N GLY A 282 5.30 -7.74 -16.06
CA GLY A 282 4.37 -6.75 -15.50
C GLY A 282 4.95 -5.83 -14.42
N LEU A 283 6.26 -5.89 -14.15
CA LEU A 283 6.93 -4.95 -13.28
C LEU A 283 7.59 -3.82 -14.09
N LEU A 284 7.48 -2.59 -13.61
CA LEU A 284 8.00 -1.39 -14.24
C LEU A 284 9.48 -1.19 -13.83
N ILE A 285 10.40 -1.71 -14.62
CA ILE A 285 11.83 -1.64 -14.36
C ILE A 285 12.54 -1.09 -15.59
N GLY A 286 13.14 0.10 -15.48
CA GLY A 286 13.77 0.74 -16.63
C GLY A 286 14.20 2.17 -16.39
N THR A 287 14.34 2.92 -17.49
CA THR A 287 14.69 4.34 -17.47
C THR A 287 13.49 5.21 -17.08
N PRO A 288 13.72 6.47 -16.63
CA PRO A 288 12.63 7.40 -16.28
C PRO A 288 11.58 7.52 -17.37
N GLU A 289 12.00 7.79 -18.59
CA GLU A 289 11.12 7.93 -19.76
C GLU A 289 10.31 6.65 -20.05
N SER A 290 10.95 5.48 -20.02
CA SER A 290 10.29 4.21 -20.35
C SER A 290 9.21 3.86 -19.32
N VAL A 291 9.49 4.00 -18.02
CA VAL A 291 8.56 3.69 -16.95
C VAL A 291 7.42 4.71 -16.90
N ALA A 292 7.72 5.99 -17.07
CA ALA A 292 6.70 7.03 -17.09
C ALA A 292 5.75 6.89 -18.29
N THR A 293 6.26 6.50 -19.46
CA THR A 293 5.46 6.22 -20.65
C THR A 293 4.49 5.07 -20.38
N GLU A 294 4.97 3.95 -19.85
CA GLU A 294 4.13 2.79 -19.55
C GLU A 294 3.06 3.11 -18.49
N LEU A 295 3.40 3.88 -17.44
CA LEU A 295 2.43 4.34 -16.45
C LEU A 295 1.34 5.23 -17.05
N ARG A 296 1.69 6.17 -17.96
CA ARG A 296 0.70 7.01 -18.65
C ARG A 296 -0.21 6.19 -19.55
N GLU A 297 0.33 5.22 -20.30
CA GLU A 297 -0.46 4.30 -21.11
C GLU A 297 -1.46 3.49 -20.29
N TYR A 298 -1.06 2.99 -19.10
CA TYR A 298 -1.97 2.33 -18.18
C TYR A 298 -3.03 3.29 -17.65
N GLY A 299 -2.63 4.51 -17.27
CA GLY A 299 -3.54 5.55 -16.78
C GLY A 299 -4.64 5.87 -17.79
N GLU A 300 -4.26 6.13 -19.03
CA GLU A 300 -5.20 6.44 -20.12
C GLU A 300 -6.08 5.24 -20.49
N ARG A 301 -5.46 4.08 -20.70
CA ARG A 301 -6.16 2.88 -21.17
C ARG A 301 -7.18 2.35 -20.15
N TYR A 302 -6.88 2.44 -18.87
CA TYR A 302 -7.70 1.86 -17.81
C TYR A 302 -8.38 2.90 -16.91
N GLN A 303 -8.25 4.18 -17.25
CA GLN A 303 -8.80 5.30 -16.48
C GLN A 303 -8.37 5.25 -15.00
N ILE A 304 -7.08 5.02 -14.77
CA ILE A 304 -6.47 4.99 -13.44
C ILE A 304 -6.26 6.44 -13.00
N ASP A 305 -6.86 6.82 -11.87
CA ASP A 305 -6.72 8.16 -11.31
C ASP A 305 -5.36 8.36 -10.64
N GLU A 306 -4.81 7.28 -10.02
CA GLU A 306 -3.62 7.36 -9.20
C GLU A 306 -2.75 6.09 -9.36
N ALA A 307 -1.47 6.27 -9.66
CA ALA A 307 -0.47 5.20 -9.62
C ALA A 307 0.26 5.23 -8.27
N MET A 308 0.12 4.17 -7.50
CA MET A 308 0.80 3.99 -6.24
C MET A 308 2.08 3.17 -6.46
N ILE A 309 3.23 3.76 -6.20
CA ILE A 309 4.53 3.17 -6.54
C ILE A 309 5.11 2.43 -5.35
N VAL A 310 5.48 1.18 -5.57
CA VAL A 310 6.21 0.33 -4.63
C VAL A 310 7.63 0.18 -5.15
N THR A 311 8.62 0.63 -4.40
CA THR A 311 10.03 0.49 -4.75
C THR A 311 10.81 -0.15 -3.61
N PHE A 312 11.56 -1.19 -3.94
CA PHE A 312 12.51 -1.83 -3.03
C PHE A 312 13.91 -1.63 -3.60
N ALA A 313 14.75 -0.93 -2.91
CA ALA A 313 16.16 -0.79 -3.27
C ALA A 313 17.03 -0.59 -2.02
N ASP A 314 18.22 -1.05 -2.09
CA ASP A 314 19.32 -0.81 -1.17
C ASP A 314 20.54 -0.38 -2.03
N PRO A 315 21.21 0.75 -1.72
CA PRO A 315 20.97 1.61 -0.57
C PRO A 315 19.73 2.53 -0.73
N GLN A 316 19.31 3.18 0.36
CA GLN A 316 18.12 4.06 0.41
C GLN A 316 18.19 5.22 -0.60
N GLU A 317 19.39 5.73 -0.88
CA GLU A 317 19.62 6.80 -1.85
C GLU A 317 19.15 6.40 -3.25
N VAL A 318 19.39 5.18 -3.67
CA VAL A 318 18.91 4.65 -4.96
C VAL A 318 17.39 4.56 -4.98
N ARG A 319 16.80 4.12 -3.87
CA ARG A 319 15.34 4.08 -3.71
C ARG A 319 14.72 5.47 -3.82
N GLN A 320 15.29 6.46 -3.13
CA GLN A 320 14.86 7.84 -3.19
C GLN A 320 15.05 8.44 -4.60
N GLN A 321 16.16 8.10 -5.27
CA GLN A 321 16.43 8.59 -6.61
C GLN A 321 15.41 8.06 -7.63
N SER A 322 14.96 6.81 -7.50
CA SER A 322 13.89 6.25 -8.33
C SER A 322 12.59 7.09 -8.23
N TYR A 323 12.23 7.55 -7.02
CA TYR A 323 11.07 8.44 -6.84
C TYR A 323 11.32 9.86 -7.40
N ARG A 324 12.56 10.40 -7.29
CA ARG A 324 12.90 11.70 -7.90
C ARG A 324 12.73 11.67 -9.43
N TYR A 325 13.18 10.61 -10.08
CA TYR A 325 13.02 10.44 -11.52
C TYR A 325 11.55 10.43 -11.95
N LEU A 326 10.69 9.67 -11.26
CA LEU A 326 9.27 9.66 -11.55
C LEU A 326 8.61 11.02 -11.29
N ALA A 327 8.97 11.71 -10.20
CA ALA A 327 8.44 13.04 -9.92
C ALA A 327 8.80 14.05 -11.01
N GLN A 328 10.01 13.99 -11.55
CA GLN A 328 10.47 14.83 -12.66
C GLN A 328 9.68 14.52 -13.95
N GLU A 329 9.56 13.26 -14.31
CA GLU A 329 8.83 12.83 -15.50
C GLU A 329 7.35 13.23 -15.48
N PHE A 330 6.72 13.19 -14.31
CA PHE A 330 5.32 13.58 -14.14
C PHE A 330 5.14 15.07 -13.82
N ASN A 331 6.24 15.84 -13.73
CA ASN A 331 6.23 17.27 -13.38
C ASN A 331 5.45 17.53 -12.08
N LEU A 332 5.64 16.70 -11.06
CA LEU A 332 4.96 16.88 -9.78
C LEU A 332 5.34 18.22 -9.16
N GLN A 333 4.37 18.88 -8.54
CA GLN A 333 4.55 20.20 -7.91
C GLN A 333 4.29 20.08 -6.41
N LYS A 334 5.18 20.65 -5.59
CA LYS A 334 4.96 20.76 -4.15
C LYS A 334 3.67 21.52 -3.87
N GLY A 335 2.77 20.89 -3.11
CA GLY A 335 1.53 21.55 -2.68
C GLY A 335 0.41 21.57 -3.72
N GLY A 336 0.40 20.69 -4.68
CA GLY A 336 -0.75 20.42 -5.54
C GLY A 336 -1.95 19.91 -4.74
N SER A 337 -2.53 20.79 -3.92
CA SER A 337 -3.84 20.60 -3.31
C SER A 337 -4.86 21.15 -4.30
N ASP A 338 -5.41 20.30 -5.14
CA ASP A 338 -6.75 20.59 -5.63
C ASP A 338 -7.72 20.28 -4.47
N LEU A 339 -8.28 21.37 -3.95
CA LEU A 339 -9.37 21.41 -3.00
C LEU A 339 -10.60 20.65 -3.54
#